data_4bcaa2a072437bdcf0a60ed05f5d5a42
#
_entry.id   4bcaa2a072437bdcf0a60ed05f5d5a42
#
_cell.length_a   1.000
_cell.length_b   1.000
_cell.length_c   1.000
_cell.angle_alpha   90.00
_cell.angle_beta   90.00
_cell.angle_gamma   90.00
#
_symmetry.space_group_name_H-M   'P 1'
#
loop_
_entity.id
_entity.type
_entity.pdbx_description
1 polymer ?
#
loop_
_entity_poly.entity_id
_entity_poly.type
_entity_poly.pdbx_seq_one_letter_code
_entity_poly.pdbx_strand_id
1 'polypeptide(L)'
;LLAGIFMLAASVYGYQAGDAVQFAPLFTLYTLSVAFFMPTIALSNSVAYSALDQAGLDTVKAFPPIRVFGTVGFIISMWIVDLGGMQSTPLQFGWSGLLSIVMAAYAITMPHCPVSTGSRKSLSDALGLKAFALFRNYRMALFFIFSMFLGVCLQITNGFANPFITSFQNIDAFKDTFGVQHANILISLSQMSETLCILLIPFFLKRFGIKRVMLLAMLAWVLRYLFFAVGDPGSGVVWFVLSMIVYGVAFDFFNISGSLFVDKETSLDIRNSAQGLFMMMTNGLGASIGTLSAQMVIDRYVNSLGANADPMAVWHGWNTCWYIFAGYALVVAVAFAIMFRYKHEPEAVKPVK
;
A
#
# COMPACT_ATOMS: atom_id res chain seq x y z
N LEU A 1 -9.12 14.78 13.98
CA LEU A 1 -10.45 14.86 14.57
C LEU A 1 -11.56 14.68 13.52
N LEU A 2 -11.65 15.52 12.48
CA LEU A 2 -12.70 15.44 11.46
C LEU A 2 -12.78 14.06 10.79
N ALA A 3 -11.63 13.48 10.43
CA ALA A 3 -11.58 12.12 9.89
C ALA A 3 -12.25 11.09 10.81
N GLY A 4 -11.97 11.17 12.11
CA GLY A 4 -12.58 10.29 13.11
C GLY A 4 -14.09 10.47 13.24
N ILE A 5 -14.56 11.72 13.22
CA ILE A 5 -16.00 12.02 13.30
C ILE A 5 -16.75 11.42 12.11
N PHE A 6 -16.27 11.60 10.87
CA PHE A 6 -16.89 11.03 9.69
C PHE A 6 -16.86 9.50 9.69
N MET A 7 -15.77 8.89 10.20
CA MET A 7 -15.69 7.44 10.27
C MET A 7 -16.64 6.86 11.34
N LEU A 8 -16.79 7.53 12.49
CA LEU A 8 -17.80 7.16 13.49
C LEU A 8 -19.21 7.32 12.94
N ALA A 9 -19.48 8.40 12.18
CA ALA A 9 -20.76 8.59 11.52
C ALA A 9 -21.07 7.47 10.52
N ALA A 10 -20.05 7.01 9.77
CA ALA A 10 -20.17 5.86 8.86
C ALA A 10 -20.52 4.56 9.62
N SER A 11 -19.90 4.34 10.79
CA SER A 11 -20.21 3.20 11.65
C SER A 11 -21.66 3.25 12.16
N VAL A 12 -22.09 4.39 12.68
CA VAL A 12 -23.47 4.59 13.17
C VAL A 12 -24.47 4.41 12.05
N TYR A 13 -24.20 4.98 10.88
CA TYR A 13 -25.05 4.80 9.70
C TYR A 13 -25.18 3.33 9.31
N GLY A 14 -24.06 2.59 9.25
CA GLY A 14 -24.08 1.16 8.94
C GLY A 14 -24.89 0.33 9.95
N TYR A 15 -24.83 0.69 11.23
CA TYR A 15 -25.61 0.05 12.28
C TYR A 15 -27.12 0.34 12.15
N GLN A 16 -27.49 1.59 11.90
CA GLN A 16 -28.88 2.00 11.78
C GLN A 16 -29.56 1.47 10.52
N ALA A 17 -28.82 1.42 9.42
CA ALA A 17 -29.34 0.97 8.13
C ALA A 17 -29.40 -0.57 8.01
N GLY A 18 -28.59 -1.32 8.75
CA GLY A 18 -28.54 -2.80 8.69
C GLY A 18 -28.38 -3.29 7.25
N ASP A 19 -29.31 -4.15 6.80
CA ASP A 19 -29.31 -4.68 5.42
C ASP A 19 -29.71 -3.65 4.36
N ALA A 20 -30.26 -2.47 4.76
CA ALA A 20 -30.68 -1.40 3.86
C ALA A 20 -29.59 -0.33 3.64
N VAL A 21 -28.32 -0.64 3.89
CA VAL A 21 -27.21 0.27 3.65
C VAL A 21 -27.15 0.70 2.18
N GLN A 22 -27.21 2.03 1.96
CA GLN A 22 -27.05 2.60 0.63
C GLN A 22 -25.60 3.01 0.39
N PHE A 23 -25.11 2.77 -0.82
CA PHE A 23 -23.73 3.07 -1.21
C PHE A 23 -23.39 4.56 -1.08
N ALA A 24 -24.25 5.45 -1.57
CA ALA A 24 -23.93 6.87 -1.67
C ALA A 24 -23.68 7.56 -0.31
N PRO A 25 -24.51 7.41 0.74
CA PRO A 25 -24.21 7.97 2.06
C PRO A 25 -22.95 7.40 2.68
N LEU A 26 -22.76 6.06 2.63
CA LEU A 26 -21.59 5.41 3.17
C LEU A 26 -20.32 5.86 2.47
N PHE A 27 -20.33 5.89 1.15
CA PHE A 27 -19.21 6.35 0.32
C PHE A 27 -18.85 7.81 0.61
N THR A 28 -19.84 8.67 0.78
CA THR A 28 -19.63 10.10 1.09
C THR A 28 -18.92 10.25 2.44
N LEU A 29 -19.44 9.61 3.49
CA LEU A 29 -18.82 9.66 4.82
C LEU A 29 -17.41 9.10 4.83
N TYR A 30 -17.20 7.97 4.17
CA TYR A 30 -15.89 7.36 4.02
C TYR A 30 -14.92 8.27 3.27
N THR A 31 -15.34 8.83 2.13
CA THR A 31 -14.49 9.73 1.31
C THR A 31 -14.10 10.99 2.08
N LEU A 32 -15.04 11.60 2.81
CA LEU A 32 -14.75 12.75 3.66
C LEU A 32 -13.73 12.39 4.76
N SER A 33 -13.90 11.23 5.41
CA SER A 33 -12.94 10.75 6.39
C SER A 33 -11.54 10.61 5.79
N VAL A 34 -11.43 9.94 4.66
CA VAL A 34 -10.14 9.72 3.95
C VAL A 34 -9.51 11.04 3.51
N ALA A 35 -10.31 11.98 2.99
CA ALA A 35 -9.82 13.30 2.56
C ALA A 35 -9.15 14.09 3.71
N PHE A 36 -9.67 13.97 4.93
CA PHE A 36 -9.06 14.60 6.12
C PHE A 36 -7.93 13.76 6.73
N PHE A 37 -7.94 12.43 6.53
CA PHE A 37 -6.93 11.53 7.08
C PHE A 37 -5.63 11.53 6.27
N MET A 38 -5.70 11.43 4.94
CA MET A 38 -4.52 11.28 4.08
C MET A 38 -3.43 12.34 4.28
N PRO A 39 -3.76 13.64 4.42
CA PRO A 39 -2.73 14.65 4.70
C PRO A 39 -2.01 14.43 6.02
N THR A 40 -2.65 13.80 7.01
CA THR A 40 -2.04 13.59 8.32
C THR A 40 -0.87 12.63 8.28
N ILE A 41 -0.82 11.71 7.31
CA ILE A 41 0.29 10.76 7.12
C ILE A 41 1.57 11.53 6.77
N ALA A 42 1.49 12.47 5.83
CA ALA A 42 2.63 13.31 5.45
C ALA A 42 3.04 14.26 6.60
N LEU A 43 2.05 14.83 7.30
CA LEU A 43 2.29 15.71 8.43
C LEU A 43 2.95 14.96 9.60
N SER A 44 2.58 13.72 9.88
CA SER A 44 3.19 12.93 10.96
C SER A 44 4.68 12.69 10.73
N ASN A 45 5.07 12.40 9.47
CA ASN A 45 6.48 12.29 9.10
C ASN A 45 7.23 13.62 9.31
N SER A 46 6.63 14.74 8.88
CA SER A 46 7.22 16.07 9.02
C SER A 46 7.41 16.45 10.50
N VAL A 47 6.42 16.16 11.35
CA VAL A 47 6.51 16.38 12.80
C VAL A 47 7.60 15.52 13.41
N ALA A 48 7.70 14.26 13.03
CA ALA A 48 8.75 13.36 13.52
C ALA A 48 10.15 13.86 13.14
N TYR A 49 10.35 14.29 11.89
CA TYR A 49 11.64 14.88 11.48
C TYR A 49 11.96 16.17 12.28
N SER A 50 11.00 17.07 12.43
CA SER A 50 11.21 18.29 13.19
C SER A 50 11.54 18.02 14.66
N ALA A 51 10.89 17.02 15.27
CA ALA A 51 11.16 16.63 16.66
C ALA A 51 12.56 16.02 16.82
N LEU A 52 13.00 15.20 15.85
CA LEU A 52 14.34 14.62 15.85
C LEU A 52 15.42 15.69 15.66
N ASP A 53 15.21 16.64 14.76
CA ASP A 53 16.12 17.77 14.53
C ASP A 53 16.25 18.64 15.80
N GLN A 54 15.12 18.93 16.47
CA GLN A 54 15.12 19.68 17.74
C GLN A 54 15.85 18.93 18.85
N ALA A 55 15.78 17.59 18.85
CA ALA A 55 16.51 16.75 19.80
C ALA A 55 18.00 16.57 19.44
N GLY A 56 18.47 17.14 18.33
CA GLY A 56 19.86 17.00 17.85
C GLY A 56 20.19 15.58 17.38
N LEU A 57 19.19 14.78 17.03
CA LEU A 57 19.38 13.41 16.56
C LEU A 57 19.48 13.36 15.03
N ASP A 58 20.33 12.44 14.53
CA ASP A 58 20.43 12.17 13.10
C ASP A 58 19.12 11.54 12.60
N THR A 59 18.33 12.31 11.83
CA THR A 59 17.04 11.87 11.28
C THR A 59 17.15 10.62 10.44
N VAL A 60 18.23 10.45 9.67
CA VAL A 60 18.44 9.29 8.80
C VAL A 60 18.59 8.01 9.62
N LYS A 61 19.23 8.08 10.80
CA LYS A 61 19.42 6.93 11.68
C LYS A 61 18.29 6.70 12.65
N ALA A 62 17.68 7.78 13.17
CA ALA A 62 16.71 7.70 14.25
C ALA A 62 15.26 7.50 13.76
N PHE A 63 14.92 7.96 12.54
CA PHE A 63 13.56 7.85 12.02
C PHE A 63 13.13 6.42 11.66
N PRO A 64 13.96 5.56 11.01
CA PRO A 64 13.53 4.22 10.62
C PRO A 64 13.02 3.35 11.79
N PRO A 65 13.69 3.28 12.95
CA PRO A 65 13.15 2.55 14.11
C PRO A 65 11.81 3.10 14.61
N ILE A 66 11.63 4.42 14.57
CA ILE A 66 10.36 5.06 14.98
C ILE A 66 9.23 4.65 14.02
N ARG A 67 9.51 4.63 12.71
CA ARG A 67 8.53 4.23 11.70
C ARG A 67 8.07 2.78 11.87
N VAL A 68 8.91 1.87 12.35
CA VAL A 68 8.55 0.47 12.62
C VAL A 68 7.36 0.39 13.59
N PHE A 69 7.27 1.29 14.59
CA PHE A 69 6.12 1.32 15.48
C PHE A 69 4.79 1.58 14.76
N GLY A 70 4.82 2.31 13.64
CA GLY A 70 3.64 2.47 12.79
C GLY A 70 3.15 1.14 12.21
N THR A 71 4.06 0.32 11.69
CA THR A 71 3.72 -1.02 11.16
C THR A 71 3.25 -1.95 12.28
N VAL A 72 3.89 -1.92 13.44
CA VAL A 72 3.46 -2.70 14.62
C VAL A 72 2.05 -2.29 15.05
N GLY A 73 1.76 -0.99 15.14
CA GLY A 73 0.43 -0.48 15.47
C GLY A 73 -0.64 -0.91 14.46
N PHE A 74 -0.27 -0.92 13.17
CA PHE A 74 -1.15 -1.41 12.11
C PHE A 74 -1.46 -2.91 12.28
N ILE A 75 -0.46 -3.75 12.53
CA ILE A 75 -0.64 -5.19 12.77
C ILE A 75 -1.53 -5.42 14.00
N ILE A 76 -1.28 -4.73 15.10
CA ILE A 76 -2.09 -4.83 16.32
C ILE A 76 -3.54 -4.43 16.02
N SER A 77 -3.76 -3.35 15.27
CA SER A 77 -5.12 -2.93 14.90
C SER A 77 -5.83 -3.97 14.03
N MET A 78 -5.13 -4.59 13.07
CA MET A 78 -5.68 -5.70 12.27
C MET A 78 -6.10 -6.88 13.15
N TRP A 79 -5.28 -7.25 14.13
CA TRP A 79 -5.59 -8.36 15.04
C TRP A 79 -6.76 -8.03 15.99
N ILE A 80 -6.87 -6.80 16.45
CA ILE A 80 -8.00 -6.38 17.28
C ILE A 80 -9.31 -6.47 16.47
N VAL A 81 -9.30 -6.02 15.22
CA VAL A 81 -10.49 -6.09 14.33
C VAL A 81 -10.86 -7.55 14.04
N ASP A 82 -9.88 -8.40 13.81
CA ASP A 82 -10.07 -9.84 13.51
C ASP A 82 -10.59 -10.60 14.74
N LEU A 83 -9.83 -10.60 15.82
CA LEU A 83 -10.17 -11.33 17.06
C LEU A 83 -11.41 -10.77 17.75
N GLY A 84 -11.70 -9.49 17.57
CA GLY A 84 -12.91 -8.84 18.06
C GLY A 84 -14.17 -9.15 17.23
N GLY A 85 -14.06 -9.97 16.17
CA GLY A 85 -15.20 -10.29 15.29
C GLY A 85 -15.77 -9.09 14.54
N MET A 86 -14.97 -8.02 14.35
CA MET A 86 -15.40 -6.77 13.71
C MET A 86 -15.32 -6.85 12.18
N GLN A 87 -14.73 -7.91 11.63
CA GLN A 87 -14.65 -8.13 10.18
C GLN A 87 -16.06 -8.16 9.58
N SER A 88 -16.21 -7.50 8.44
CA SER A 88 -17.50 -7.43 7.74
C SER A 88 -18.65 -6.77 8.52
N THR A 89 -18.34 -6.08 9.61
CA THR A 89 -19.33 -5.33 10.41
C THR A 89 -19.06 -3.82 10.39
N PRO A 90 -20.08 -2.97 10.62
CA PRO A 90 -19.85 -1.52 10.75
C PRO A 90 -18.90 -1.11 11.88
N LEU A 91 -18.64 -2.01 12.86
CA LEU A 91 -17.72 -1.76 13.98
C LEU A 91 -16.28 -1.47 13.53
N GLN A 92 -15.83 -2.02 12.39
CA GLN A 92 -14.50 -1.69 11.85
C GLN A 92 -14.34 -0.19 11.57
N PHE A 93 -15.39 0.48 11.09
CA PHE A 93 -15.39 1.94 10.93
C PHE A 93 -15.37 2.65 12.28
N GLY A 94 -16.11 2.12 13.27
CA GLY A 94 -16.12 2.64 14.64
C GLY A 94 -14.73 2.55 15.28
N TRP A 95 -14.04 1.42 15.14
CA TRP A 95 -12.67 1.24 15.62
C TRP A 95 -11.70 2.24 14.98
N SER A 96 -11.73 2.39 13.65
CA SER A 96 -10.91 3.37 12.94
C SER A 96 -11.21 4.81 13.37
N GLY A 97 -12.48 5.14 13.55
CA GLY A 97 -12.92 6.45 14.03
C GLY A 97 -12.43 6.75 15.45
N LEU A 98 -12.52 5.77 16.35
CA LEU A 98 -12.02 5.89 17.73
C LEU A 98 -10.51 6.16 17.75
N LEU A 99 -9.73 5.37 17.01
CA LEU A 99 -8.27 5.58 16.93
C LEU A 99 -7.92 6.95 16.35
N SER A 100 -8.69 7.44 15.38
CA SER A 100 -8.49 8.77 14.81
C SER A 100 -8.76 9.89 15.83
N ILE A 101 -9.72 9.71 16.74
CA ILE A 101 -9.99 10.66 17.83
C ILE A 101 -8.90 10.59 18.89
N VAL A 102 -8.47 9.39 19.28
CA VAL A 102 -7.33 9.20 20.21
C VAL A 102 -6.07 9.87 19.64
N MET A 103 -5.80 9.68 18.35
CA MET A 103 -4.68 10.35 17.69
C MET A 103 -4.82 11.88 17.69
N ALA A 104 -6.03 12.40 17.51
CA ALA A 104 -6.28 13.85 17.58
C ALA A 104 -6.03 14.41 18.99
N ALA A 105 -6.41 13.68 20.04
CA ALA A 105 -6.11 14.04 21.41
C ALA A 105 -4.58 13.97 21.69
N TYR A 106 -3.92 12.92 21.21
CA TYR A 106 -2.46 12.79 21.34
C TYR A 106 -1.71 13.89 20.59
N ALA A 107 -2.22 14.35 19.44
CA ALA A 107 -1.59 15.42 18.67
C ALA A 107 -1.45 16.75 19.46
N ILE A 108 -2.28 16.98 20.48
CA ILE A 108 -2.17 18.16 21.37
C ILE A 108 -0.91 18.11 22.24
N THR A 109 -0.39 16.91 22.52
CA THR A 109 0.80 16.69 23.34
C THR A 109 2.11 16.72 22.54
N MET A 110 2.03 16.81 21.21
CA MET A 110 3.21 16.81 20.34
C MET A 110 4.02 18.12 20.47
N PRO A 111 5.35 18.07 20.29
CA PRO A 111 6.18 19.26 20.35
C PRO A 111 5.79 20.28 19.27
N HIS A 112 5.95 21.55 19.59
CA HIS A 112 5.67 22.63 18.65
C HIS A 112 6.67 22.61 17.50
N CYS A 113 6.16 22.40 16.28
CA CYS A 113 6.98 22.45 15.07
C CYS A 113 6.98 23.86 14.49
N PRO A 114 8.15 24.49 14.29
CA PRO A 114 8.22 25.82 13.69
C PRO A 114 7.69 25.78 12.26
N VAL A 115 6.69 26.61 11.98
CA VAL A 115 6.17 26.81 10.63
C VAL A 115 7.13 27.74 9.88
N SER A 116 7.75 27.25 8.80
CA SER A 116 8.56 28.16 7.97
C SER A 116 7.62 29.12 7.22
N THR A 117 7.64 30.38 7.64
CA THR A 117 6.95 31.49 6.97
C THR A 117 7.75 32.01 5.75
N GLY A 118 8.49 31.16 5.08
CA GLY A 118 9.29 31.50 3.90
C GLY A 118 8.45 31.90 2.70
N SER A 119 8.95 32.87 1.95
CA SER A 119 8.44 33.56 0.76
C SER A 119 7.26 32.90 0.04
N ARG A 120 6.29 33.71 -0.37
CA ARG A 120 5.15 33.31 -1.21
C ARG A 120 5.63 32.47 -2.40
N LYS A 121 5.60 31.16 -2.28
CA LYS A 121 5.81 30.26 -3.40
C LYS A 121 4.65 30.44 -4.37
N SER A 122 4.94 30.49 -5.66
CA SER A 122 3.90 30.43 -6.69
C SER A 122 2.98 29.24 -6.43
N LEU A 123 1.70 29.33 -6.78
CA LEU A 123 0.76 28.21 -6.70
C LEU A 123 1.31 26.97 -7.42
N SER A 124 2.01 27.14 -8.54
CA SER A 124 2.67 26.06 -9.26
C SER A 124 3.78 25.39 -8.43
N ASP A 125 4.50 26.16 -7.61
CA ASP A 125 5.53 25.62 -6.71
C ASP A 125 4.90 24.91 -5.50
N ALA A 126 3.82 25.48 -4.97
CA ALA A 126 3.09 24.88 -3.86
C ALA A 126 2.41 23.56 -4.24
N LEU A 127 1.93 23.43 -5.47
CA LEU A 127 1.33 22.23 -6.03
C LEU A 127 2.36 21.27 -6.63
N GLY A 128 3.65 21.61 -6.63
CA GLY A 128 4.70 20.73 -7.16
C GLY A 128 4.65 20.51 -8.67
N LEU A 129 3.95 21.38 -9.43
CA LEU A 129 3.74 21.19 -10.87
C LEU A 129 5.04 21.18 -11.68
N LYS A 130 6.12 21.76 -11.15
CA LYS A 130 7.44 21.70 -11.78
C LYS A 130 7.96 20.28 -11.98
N ALA A 131 7.54 19.33 -11.12
CA ALA A 131 7.93 17.93 -11.25
C ALA A 131 7.41 17.27 -12.54
N PHE A 132 6.29 17.75 -13.10
CA PHE A 132 5.79 17.24 -14.38
C PHE A 132 6.75 17.48 -15.55
N ALA A 133 7.64 18.45 -15.45
CA ALA A 133 8.70 18.63 -16.45
C ALA A 133 9.64 17.42 -16.56
N LEU A 134 9.71 16.57 -15.53
CA LEU A 134 10.48 15.33 -15.54
C LEU A 134 10.00 14.33 -16.59
N PHE A 135 8.74 14.39 -17.01
CA PHE A 135 8.24 13.57 -18.12
C PHE A 135 8.91 13.88 -19.47
N ARG A 136 9.57 15.02 -19.61
CA ARG A 136 10.39 15.33 -20.82
C ARG A 136 11.66 14.48 -20.87
N ASN A 137 12.15 13.99 -19.75
CA ASN A 137 13.26 13.06 -19.70
C ASN A 137 12.72 11.63 -19.89
N TYR A 138 13.11 10.96 -20.96
CA TYR A 138 12.64 9.61 -21.32
C TYR A 138 12.79 8.60 -20.18
N ARG A 139 13.92 8.64 -19.47
CA ARG A 139 14.20 7.70 -18.36
C ARG A 139 13.26 7.95 -17.18
N MET A 140 13.05 9.21 -16.82
CA MET A 140 12.13 9.59 -15.74
C MET A 140 10.67 9.30 -16.12
N ALA A 141 10.28 9.59 -17.36
CA ALA A 141 8.94 9.27 -17.86
C ALA A 141 8.66 7.78 -17.79
N LEU A 142 9.58 6.94 -18.28
CA LEU A 142 9.46 5.49 -18.17
C LEU A 142 9.34 5.03 -16.71
N PHE A 143 10.19 5.56 -15.84
CA PHE A 143 10.14 5.22 -14.42
C PHE A 143 8.77 5.52 -13.81
N PHE A 144 8.22 6.72 -14.04
CA PHE A 144 6.91 7.09 -13.50
C PHE A 144 5.77 6.25 -14.07
N ILE A 145 5.82 5.91 -15.37
CA ILE A 145 4.83 5.03 -16.00
C ILE A 145 4.88 3.62 -15.38
N PHE A 146 6.07 3.06 -15.21
CA PHE A 146 6.21 1.75 -14.56
C PHE A 146 5.84 1.80 -13.07
N SER A 147 6.08 2.91 -12.40
CA SER A 147 5.62 3.13 -11.02
C SER A 147 4.09 3.11 -10.92
N MET A 148 3.40 3.69 -11.89
CA MET A 148 1.94 3.61 -12.00
C MET A 148 1.47 2.16 -12.20
N PHE A 149 2.09 1.40 -13.09
CA PHE A 149 1.74 -0.01 -13.31
C PHE A 149 1.97 -0.89 -12.08
N LEU A 150 2.97 -0.58 -11.26
CA LEU A 150 3.18 -1.27 -9.98
C LEU A 150 2.20 -0.81 -8.91
N GLY A 151 1.76 0.43 -8.94
CA GLY A 151 0.64 0.90 -8.13
C GLY A 151 -0.65 0.12 -8.41
N VAL A 152 -0.89 -0.26 -9.68
CA VAL A 152 -1.97 -1.19 -10.04
C VAL A 152 -1.81 -2.53 -9.31
N CYS A 153 -0.61 -3.13 -9.34
CA CYS A 153 -0.34 -4.39 -8.62
C CYS A 153 -0.61 -4.26 -7.12
N LEU A 154 -0.12 -3.20 -6.50
CA LEU A 154 -0.34 -2.95 -5.07
C LEU A 154 -1.83 -2.89 -4.74
N GLN A 155 -2.60 -2.16 -5.53
CA GLN A 155 -4.01 -1.93 -5.26
C GLN A 155 -4.87 -3.17 -5.50
N ILE A 156 -4.56 -4.00 -6.50
CA ILE A 156 -5.21 -5.30 -6.70
C ILE A 156 -5.15 -6.13 -5.40
N THR A 157 -3.96 -6.24 -4.81
CA THR A 157 -3.80 -7.00 -3.58
C THR A 157 -4.53 -6.35 -2.39
N ASN A 158 -4.37 -5.05 -2.21
CA ASN A 158 -4.97 -4.35 -1.08
C ASN A 158 -6.50 -4.38 -1.12
N GLY A 159 -7.08 -4.32 -2.30
CA GLY A 159 -8.53 -4.33 -2.48
C GLY A 159 -9.16 -5.72 -2.45
N PHE A 160 -8.45 -6.74 -2.93
CA PHE A 160 -9.11 -8.01 -3.26
C PHE A 160 -8.53 -9.25 -2.56
N ALA A 161 -7.41 -9.16 -1.84
CA ALA A 161 -6.87 -10.31 -1.12
C ALA A 161 -7.81 -10.76 0.02
N ASN A 162 -8.35 -9.83 0.81
CA ASN A 162 -9.28 -10.16 1.88
C ASN A 162 -10.60 -10.72 1.35
N PRO A 163 -11.32 -10.08 0.39
CA PRO A 163 -12.52 -10.64 -0.23
C PRO A 163 -12.29 -12.04 -0.84
N PHE A 164 -11.14 -12.27 -1.44
CA PHE A 164 -10.78 -13.60 -1.97
C PHE A 164 -10.69 -14.64 -0.86
N ILE A 165 -9.93 -14.37 0.20
CA ILE A 165 -9.74 -15.33 1.31
C ILE A 165 -11.07 -15.59 2.02
N THR A 166 -11.87 -14.56 2.25
CA THR A 166 -13.16 -14.69 2.92
C THR A 166 -14.22 -15.38 2.06
N SER A 167 -14.08 -15.38 0.73
CA SER A 167 -15.01 -16.09 -0.16
C SER A 167 -15.03 -17.62 0.09
N PHE A 168 -13.97 -18.17 0.65
CA PHE A 168 -13.90 -19.58 1.02
C PHE A 168 -14.82 -19.97 2.20
N GLN A 169 -15.42 -19.00 2.91
CA GLN A 169 -16.44 -19.27 3.95
C GLN A 169 -17.65 -20.02 3.40
N ASN A 170 -17.92 -19.88 2.11
CA ASN A 170 -19.03 -20.55 1.44
C ASN A 170 -18.72 -22.00 1.03
N ILE A 171 -17.49 -22.49 1.24
CA ILE A 171 -17.04 -23.84 0.89
C ILE A 171 -16.93 -24.65 2.19
N ASP A 172 -17.77 -25.69 2.34
CA ASP A 172 -17.82 -26.50 3.57
C ASP A 172 -16.47 -27.07 4.00
N ALA A 173 -15.61 -27.43 3.04
CA ALA A 173 -14.27 -27.96 3.31
C ALA A 173 -13.31 -26.92 3.90
N PHE A 174 -13.58 -25.62 3.73
CA PHE A 174 -12.63 -24.55 4.08
C PHE A 174 -13.16 -23.55 5.11
N LYS A 175 -14.47 -23.49 5.34
CA LYS A 175 -15.11 -22.49 6.22
C LYS A 175 -14.53 -22.44 7.63
N ASP A 176 -14.10 -23.59 8.16
CA ASP A 176 -13.59 -23.72 9.53
C ASP A 176 -12.05 -23.63 9.60
N THR A 177 -11.38 -23.34 8.47
CA THR A 177 -9.92 -23.19 8.47
C THR A 177 -9.50 -21.87 9.10
N PHE A 178 -8.35 -21.88 9.77
CA PHE A 178 -7.79 -20.67 10.41
C PHE A 178 -7.67 -19.48 9.45
N GLY A 179 -7.20 -19.73 8.21
CA GLY A 179 -6.99 -18.67 7.22
C GLY A 179 -8.28 -17.98 6.81
N VAL A 180 -9.42 -18.68 6.78
CA VAL A 180 -10.74 -18.11 6.45
C VAL A 180 -11.34 -17.38 7.63
N GLN A 181 -11.30 -17.98 8.82
CA GLN A 181 -11.84 -17.36 10.04
C GLN A 181 -11.04 -16.12 10.47
N HIS A 182 -9.73 -16.12 10.23
CA HIS A 182 -8.79 -15.06 10.63
C HIS A 182 -8.02 -14.51 9.43
N ALA A 183 -8.75 -14.08 8.38
CA ALA A 183 -8.14 -13.58 7.16
C ALA A 183 -7.22 -12.36 7.39
N ASN A 184 -7.56 -11.47 8.31
CA ASN A 184 -6.73 -10.32 8.64
C ASN A 184 -5.43 -10.73 9.35
N ILE A 185 -5.46 -11.76 10.19
CA ILE A 185 -4.23 -12.30 10.82
C ILE A 185 -3.34 -12.91 9.75
N LEU A 186 -3.89 -13.68 8.82
CA LEU A 186 -3.13 -14.23 7.70
C LEU A 186 -2.51 -13.11 6.85
N ILE A 187 -3.29 -12.09 6.49
CA ILE A 187 -2.81 -10.94 5.71
C ILE A 187 -1.76 -10.13 6.48
N SER A 188 -1.82 -10.07 7.81
CA SER A 188 -0.82 -9.36 8.63
C SER A 188 0.60 -9.91 8.48
N LEU A 189 0.76 -11.17 8.05
CA LEU A 189 2.06 -11.73 7.69
C LEU A 189 2.76 -10.92 6.57
N SER A 190 1.97 -10.28 5.69
CA SER A 190 2.53 -9.38 4.68
C SER A 190 3.22 -8.18 5.30
N GLN A 191 2.64 -7.62 6.36
CA GLN A 191 3.21 -6.47 7.07
C GLN A 191 4.46 -6.86 7.88
N MET A 192 4.46 -8.07 8.45
CA MET A 192 5.65 -8.60 9.11
C MET A 192 6.79 -8.80 8.10
N SER A 193 6.48 -9.37 6.93
CA SER A 193 7.44 -9.52 5.85
C SER A 193 7.98 -8.17 5.36
N GLU A 194 7.12 -7.16 5.19
CA GLU A 194 7.49 -5.79 4.85
C GLU A 194 8.57 -5.27 5.82
N THR A 195 8.31 -5.37 7.12
CA THR A 195 9.27 -4.92 8.15
C THR A 195 10.63 -5.59 8.03
N LEU A 196 10.65 -6.91 7.80
CA LEU A 196 11.89 -7.67 7.61
C LEU A 196 12.60 -7.31 6.31
N CYS A 197 11.84 -7.14 5.22
CA CYS A 197 12.39 -6.81 3.90
C CYS A 197 13.05 -5.44 3.89
N ILE A 198 12.53 -4.44 4.60
CA ILE A 198 13.15 -3.11 4.74
C ILE A 198 14.59 -3.25 5.25
N LEU A 199 14.85 -4.13 6.20
CA LEU A 199 16.20 -4.35 6.74
C LEU A 199 17.17 -5.00 5.74
N LEU A 200 16.64 -5.75 4.77
CA LEU A 200 17.43 -6.43 3.74
C LEU A 200 17.76 -5.53 2.53
N ILE A 201 17.00 -4.46 2.31
CA ILE A 201 17.16 -3.58 1.15
C ILE A 201 18.58 -3.03 0.97
N PRO A 202 19.27 -2.51 2.01
CA PRO A 202 20.64 -1.99 1.85
C PRO A 202 21.61 -3.04 1.30
N PHE A 203 21.48 -4.29 1.75
CA PHE A 203 22.28 -5.40 1.24
C PHE A 203 22.04 -5.66 -0.25
N PHE A 204 20.75 -5.74 -0.65
CA PHE A 204 20.37 -5.99 -2.05
C PHE A 204 20.76 -4.82 -2.97
N LEU A 205 20.57 -3.59 -2.53
CA LEU A 205 20.95 -2.40 -3.30
C LEU A 205 22.46 -2.32 -3.54
N LYS A 206 23.25 -2.59 -2.51
CA LYS A 206 24.72 -2.60 -2.61
C LYS A 206 25.22 -3.69 -3.56
N ARG A 207 24.59 -4.87 -3.54
CA ARG A 207 25.04 -6.02 -4.34
C ARG A 207 24.52 -6.01 -5.76
N PHE A 208 23.28 -5.66 -5.98
CA PHE A 208 22.59 -5.81 -7.28
C PHE A 208 22.30 -4.48 -7.97
N GLY A 209 22.27 -3.39 -7.23
CA GLY A 209 21.91 -2.06 -7.73
C GLY A 209 20.41 -1.86 -7.95
N ILE A 210 20.02 -0.60 -8.13
CA ILE A 210 18.62 -0.13 -8.16
C ILE A 210 17.77 -0.89 -9.18
N LYS A 211 18.21 -0.99 -10.44
CA LYS A 211 17.43 -1.64 -11.52
C LYS A 211 17.11 -3.10 -11.20
N ARG A 212 18.09 -3.88 -10.72
CA ARG A 212 17.88 -5.31 -10.45
C ARG A 212 16.99 -5.51 -9.24
N VAL A 213 17.10 -4.65 -8.23
CA VAL A 213 16.23 -4.68 -7.05
C VAL A 213 14.78 -4.36 -7.44
N MET A 214 14.55 -3.37 -8.31
CA MET A 214 13.22 -3.10 -8.88
C MET A 214 12.67 -4.29 -9.67
N LEU A 215 13.50 -4.96 -10.47
CA LEU A 215 13.09 -6.17 -11.21
C LEU A 215 12.73 -7.33 -10.28
N LEU A 216 13.48 -7.53 -9.20
CA LEU A 216 13.14 -8.52 -8.17
C LEU A 216 11.77 -8.23 -7.55
N ALA A 217 11.47 -6.96 -7.27
CA ALA A 217 10.16 -6.56 -6.78
C ALA A 217 9.03 -6.88 -7.78
N MET A 218 9.25 -6.61 -9.07
CA MET A 218 8.26 -6.92 -10.12
C MET A 218 8.02 -8.42 -10.25
N LEU A 219 9.08 -9.23 -10.20
CA LEU A 219 8.95 -10.70 -10.21
C LEU A 219 8.27 -11.21 -8.94
N ALA A 220 8.51 -10.57 -7.81
CA ALA A 220 7.82 -10.89 -6.56
C ALA A 220 6.31 -10.65 -6.66
N TRP A 221 5.83 -9.62 -7.39
CA TRP A 221 4.41 -9.43 -7.68
C TRP A 221 3.83 -10.58 -8.52
N VAL A 222 4.57 -11.06 -9.52
CA VAL A 222 4.16 -12.24 -10.31
C VAL A 222 3.99 -13.46 -9.42
N LEU A 223 4.99 -13.75 -8.58
CA LEU A 223 4.95 -14.90 -7.67
C LEU A 223 3.80 -14.77 -6.65
N ARG A 224 3.58 -13.57 -6.10
CA ARG A 224 2.48 -13.32 -5.17
C ARG A 224 1.14 -13.73 -5.74
N TYR A 225 0.84 -13.29 -6.97
CA TYR A 225 -0.42 -13.62 -7.63
C TYR A 225 -0.52 -15.08 -8.02
N LEU A 226 0.58 -15.69 -8.49
CA LEU A 226 0.61 -17.12 -8.77
C LEU A 226 0.34 -17.94 -7.51
N PHE A 227 0.90 -17.56 -6.37
CA PHE A 227 0.65 -18.24 -5.10
C PHE A 227 -0.82 -18.10 -4.64
N PHE A 228 -1.46 -16.96 -4.89
CA PHE A 228 -2.91 -16.85 -4.69
C PHE A 228 -3.71 -17.73 -5.66
N ALA A 229 -3.28 -17.81 -6.93
CA ALA A 229 -3.97 -18.58 -7.95
C ALA A 229 -3.94 -20.10 -7.70
N VAL A 230 -2.87 -20.61 -7.10
CA VAL A 230 -2.71 -22.07 -6.84
C VAL A 230 -3.00 -22.46 -5.40
N GLY A 231 -3.08 -21.51 -4.48
CA GLY A 231 -3.31 -21.75 -3.06
C GLY A 231 -4.77 -21.97 -2.71
N ASP A 232 -4.99 -22.61 -1.58
CA ASP A 232 -6.26 -22.74 -0.90
C ASP A 232 -6.05 -22.61 0.62
N PRO A 233 -7.10 -22.35 1.42
CA PRO A 233 -6.94 -22.20 2.86
C PRO A 233 -6.81 -23.53 3.63
N GLY A 234 -6.88 -24.67 2.94
CA GLY A 234 -6.70 -26.01 3.51
C GLY A 234 -5.28 -26.54 3.32
N SER A 235 -5.11 -27.57 2.51
CA SER A 235 -3.80 -28.19 2.22
C SER A 235 -2.84 -27.26 1.48
N GLY A 236 -3.37 -26.31 0.71
CA GLY A 236 -2.62 -25.33 -0.04
C GLY A 236 -2.31 -24.03 0.71
N VAL A 237 -2.57 -23.93 2.01
CA VAL A 237 -2.34 -22.72 2.83
C VAL A 237 -0.89 -22.23 2.79
N VAL A 238 0.07 -23.13 2.54
CA VAL A 238 1.50 -22.77 2.37
C VAL A 238 1.67 -21.75 1.24
N TRP A 239 0.92 -21.85 0.16
CA TRP A 239 1.00 -20.89 -0.95
C TRP A 239 0.47 -19.50 -0.54
N PHE A 240 -0.58 -19.45 0.28
CA PHE A 240 -1.05 -18.18 0.84
C PHE A 240 0.01 -17.55 1.74
N VAL A 241 0.63 -18.33 2.63
CA VAL A 241 1.71 -17.85 3.49
C VAL A 241 2.89 -17.35 2.64
N LEU A 242 3.31 -18.09 1.61
CA LEU A 242 4.36 -17.67 0.69
C LEU A 242 3.99 -16.37 -0.06
N SER A 243 2.73 -16.24 -0.48
CA SER A 243 2.22 -15.01 -1.07
C SER A 243 2.38 -13.82 -0.10
N MET A 244 2.07 -14.01 1.18
CA MET A 244 2.23 -12.95 2.21
C MET A 244 3.71 -12.60 2.44
N ILE A 245 4.58 -13.60 2.50
CA ILE A 245 6.04 -13.39 2.70
C ILE A 245 6.66 -12.63 1.51
N VAL A 246 6.29 -12.98 0.28
CA VAL A 246 6.82 -12.35 -0.92
C VAL A 246 6.36 -10.89 -1.06
N TYR A 247 5.29 -10.48 -0.38
CA TYR A 247 4.78 -9.11 -0.43
C TYR A 247 5.81 -8.06 -0.01
N GLY A 248 6.59 -8.31 1.05
CA GLY A 248 7.62 -7.37 1.49
C GLY A 248 8.65 -7.08 0.40
N VAL A 249 9.09 -8.13 -0.33
CA VAL A 249 9.97 -7.96 -1.48
C VAL A 249 9.26 -7.20 -2.60
N ALA A 250 8.01 -7.57 -2.91
CA ALA A 250 7.25 -6.97 -4.00
C ALA A 250 7.02 -5.46 -3.80
N PHE A 251 6.69 -5.05 -2.59
CA PHE A 251 6.35 -3.66 -2.28
C PHE A 251 7.59 -2.81 -1.97
N ASP A 252 8.37 -3.19 -0.96
CA ASP A 252 9.43 -2.33 -0.44
C ASP A 252 10.63 -2.22 -1.37
N PHE A 253 11.01 -3.30 -2.03
CA PHE A 253 12.16 -3.27 -2.94
C PHE A 253 11.92 -2.29 -4.08
N PHE A 254 10.69 -2.19 -4.59
CA PHE A 254 10.39 -1.19 -5.60
C PHE A 254 10.25 0.21 -4.99
N ASN A 255 9.50 0.35 -3.91
CA ASN A 255 9.17 1.64 -3.33
C ASN A 255 10.44 2.39 -2.86
N ILE A 256 11.31 1.71 -2.12
CA ILE A 256 12.56 2.30 -1.61
C ILE A 256 13.58 2.51 -2.73
N SER A 257 13.75 1.52 -3.64
CA SER A 257 14.66 1.70 -4.79
C SER A 257 14.19 2.80 -5.72
N GLY A 258 12.87 2.94 -5.90
CA GLY A 258 12.26 3.98 -6.70
C GLY A 258 12.45 5.37 -6.10
N SER A 259 12.22 5.49 -4.80
CA SER A 259 12.49 6.73 -4.07
C SER A 259 13.96 7.15 -4.18
N LEU A 260 14.89 6.22 -4.00
CA LEU A 260 16.33 6.47 -4.18
C LEU A 260 16.70 6.83 -5.63
N PHE A 261 16.05 6.21 -6.62
CA PHE A 261 16.25 6.57 -8.02
C PHE A 261 15.81 8.01 -8.28
N VAL A 262 14.62 8.39 -7.81
CA VAL A 262 14.12 9.78 -7.93
C VAL A 262 15.06 10.75 -7.23
N ASP A 263 15.55 10.41 -6.05
CA ASP A 263 16.47 11.24 -5.28
C ASP A 263 17.80 11.50 -6.04
N LYS A 264 18.33 10.50 -6.71
CA LYS A 264 19.57 10.60 -7.49
C LYS A 264 19.44 11.32 -8.82
N GLU A 265 18.29 11.20 -9.48
CA GLU A 265 18.05 11.73 -10.82
C GLU A 265 17.44 13.15 -10.80
N THR A 266 17.15 13.72 -9.62
CA THR A 266 16.54 15.04 -9.51
C THR A 266 17.41 16.02 -8.73
N SER A 267 17.34 17.30 -9.13
CA SER A 267 17.98 18.40 -8.42
C SER A 267 17.29 18.70 -7.08
N LEU A 268 18.01 19.31 -6.15
CA LEU A 268 17.53 19.57 -4.78
C LEU A 268 16.26 20.42 -4.74
N ASP A 269 16.08 21.33 -5.68
CA ASP A 269 14.96 22.28 -5.76
C ASP A 269 13.62 21.61 -6.12
N ILE A 270 13.63 20.52 -6.90
CA ILE A 270 12.42 19.79 -7.32
C ILE A 270 12.28 18.42 -6.69
N ARG A 271 13.25 17.98 -5.89
CA ARG A 271 13.32 16.63 -5.30
C ARG A 271 12.05 16.24 -4.56
N ASN A 272 11.57 17.08 -3.65
CA ASN A 272 10.35 16.82 -2.89
C ASN A 272 9.11 16.71 -3.78
N SER A 273 9.01 17.56 -4.79
CA SER A 273 7.92 17.52 -5.77
C SER A 273 7.99 16.27 -6.66
N ALA A 274 9.20 15.81 -6.99
CA ALA A 274 9.42 14.57 -7.74
C ALA A 274 9.06 13.32 -6.92
N GLN A 275 9.34 13.31 -5.61
CA GLN A 275 8.88 12.25 -4.69
C GLN A 275 7.35 12.27 -4.59
N GLY A 276 6.74 13.45 -4.50
CA GLY A 276 5.28 13.60 -4.54
C GLY A 276 4.67 13.06 -5.83
N LEU A 277 5.30 13.33 -6.98
CA LEU A 277 4.90 12.79 -8.27
C LEU A 277 5.01 11.26 -8.32
N PHE A 278 6.09 10.69 -7.78
CA PHE A 278 6.25 9.25 -7.64
C PHE A 278 5.10 8.61 -6.84
N MET A 279 4.77 9.19 -5.68
CA MET A 279 3.64 8.74 -4.85
C MET A 279 2.30 8.93 -5.54
N MET A 280 2.11 10.00 -6.30
CA MET A 280 0.89 10.22 -7.09
C MET A 280 0.75 9.17 -8.20
N MET A 281 1.82 8.81 -8.88
CA MET A 281 1.80 7.77 -9.92
C MET A 281 1.49 6.39 -9.33
N THR A 282 2.07 6.03 -8.17
CA THR A 282 1.82 4.73 -7.52
C THR A 282 0.49 4.69 -6.80
N ASN A 283 0.31 5.51 -5.76
CA ASN A 283 -0.82 5.44 -4.83
C ASN A 283 -2.04 6.27 -5.28
N GLY A 284 -1.86 7.16 -6.25
CA GLY A 284 -2.96 7.91 -6.87
C GLY A 284 -3.45 7.23 -8.14
N LEU A 285 -2.82 7.50 -9.27
CA LEU A 285 -3.24 7.01 -10.59
C LEU A 285 -3.17 5.48 -10.67
N GLY A 286 -2.08 4.88 -10.20
CA GLY A 286 -1.91 3.43 -10.21
C GLY A 286 -2.99 2.73 -9.38
N ALA A 287 -3.26 3.24 -8.18
CA ALA A 287 -4.31 2.70 -7.33
C ALA A 287 -5.70 2.84 -7.94
N SER A 288 -6.04 3.98 -8.53
CA SER A 288 -7.34 4.21 -9.18
C SER A 288 -7.54 3.28 -10.37
N ILE A 289 -6.56 3.20 -11.26
CA ILE A 289 -6.60 2.29 -12.42
C ILE A 289 -6.65 0.83 -11.94
N GLY A 290 -5.88 0.49 -10.91
CA GLY A 290 -5.82 -0.85 -10.34
C GLY A 290 -7.16 -1.31 -9.78
N THR A 291 -7.83 -0.46 -9.00
CA THR A 291 -9.16 -0.76 -8.46
C THR A 291 -10.17 -1.00 -9.57
N LEU A 292 -10.25 -0.08 -10.53
CA LEU A 292 -11.24 -0.16 -11.62
C LEU A 292 -10.98 -1.37 -12.52
N SER A 293 -9.75 -1.57 -12.96
CA SER A 293 -9.40 -2.69 -13.85
C SER A 293 -9.56 -4.05 -13.17
N ALA A 294 -9.15 -4.17 -11.91
CA ALA A 294 -9.33 -5.39 -11.14
C ALA A 294 -10.81 -5.70 -10.93
N GLN A 295 -11.62 -4.68 -10.57
CA GLN A 295 -13.06 -4.86 -10.43
C GLN A 295 -13.70 -5.37 -11.72
N MET A 296 -13.33 -4.81 -12.88
CA MET A 296 -13.86 -5.29 -14.18
C MET A 296 -13.52 -6.77 -14.44
N VAL A 297 -12.31 -7.22 -14.08
CA VAL A 297 -11.93 -8.63 -14.21
C VAL A 297 -12.73 -9.50 -13.25
N ILE A 298 -12.88 -9.08 -12.00
CA ILE A 298 -13.63 -9.81 -10.98
C ILE A 298 -15.12 -9.86 -11.32
N ASP A 299 -15.69 -8.76 -11.80
CA ASP A 299 -17.07 -8.73 -12.27
C ASP A 299 -17.31 -9.73 -13.40
N ARG A 300 -16.33 -9.90 -14.30
CA ARG A 300 -16.43 -10.83 -15.43
C ARG A 300 -16.35 -12.30 -15.02
N TYR A 301 -15.50 -12.65 -14.06
CA TYR A 301 -15.19 -14.07 -13.76
C TYR A 301 -15.75 -14.54 -12.41
N VAL A 302 -16.11 -13.65 -11.53
CA VAL A 302 -16.64 -13.97 -10.18
C VAL A 302 -18.07 -13.48 -10.03
N ASN A 303 -18.29 -12.17 -10.11
CA ASN A 303 -19.60 -11.58 -9.81
C ASN A 303 -20.66 -11.93 -10.86
N SER A 304 -20.27 -12.14 -12.12
CA SER A 304 -21.17 -12.55 -13.19
C SER A 304 -21.83 -13.94 -12.97
N LEU A 305 -21.26 -14.74 -12.07
CA LEU A 305 -21.83 -16.05 -11.71
C LEU A 305 -23.14 -15.90 -10.88
N GLY A 306 -23.34 -14.75 -10.25
CA GLY A 306 -24.53 -14.44 -9.45
C GLY A 306 -24.45 -14.93 -8.00
N ALA A 307 -25.38 -14.43 -7.18
CA ALA A 307 -25.37 -14.66 -5.72
C ALA A 307 -25.59 -16.14 -5.30
N ASN A 308 -26.23 -16.93 -6.16
CA ASN A 308 -26.52 -18.36 -5.89
C ASN A 308 -25.55 -19.29 -6.65
N ALA A 309 -24.39 -18.82 -7.06
CA ALA A 309 -23.43 -19.62 -7.79
C ALA A 309 -22.84 -20.71 -6.88
N ASP A 310 -22.46 -21.84 -7.52
CA ASP A 310 -21.68 -22.86 -6.83
C ASP A 310 -20.39 -22.27 -6.27
N PRO A 311 -20.12 -22.41 -4.96
CA PRO A 311 -18.89 -21.89 -4.33
C PRO A 311 -17.61 -22.37 -5.02
N MET A 312 -17.60 -23.57 -5.59
CA MET A 312 -16.44 -24.07 -6.36
C MET A 312 -16.26 -23.32 -7.67
N ALA A 313 -17.34 -22.94 -8.35
CA ALA A 313 -17.27 -22.11 -9.54
C ALA A 313 -16.75 -20.71 -9.22
N VAL A 314 -17.15 -20.13 -8.10
CA VAL A 314 -16.64 -18.84 -7.58
C VAL A 314 -15.13 -18.93 -7.31
N TRP A 315 -14.65 -20.00 -6.66
CA TRP A 315 -13.22 -20.23 -6.45
C TRP A 315 -12.45 -20.32 -7.77
N HIS A 316 -12.94 -21.08 -8.74
CA HIS A 316 -12.31 -21.15 -10.08
C HIS A 316 -12.31 -19.78 -10.79
N GLY A 317 -13.35 -18.97 -10.61
CA GLY A 317 -13.40 -17.59 -11.07
C GLY A 317 -12.27 -16.74 -10.47
N TRP A 318 -12.06 -16.82 -9.15
CA TRP A 318 -10.97 -16.16 -8.47
C TRP A 318 -9.58 -16.62 -8.96
N ASN A 319 -9.37 -17.93 -9.13
CA ASN A 319 -8.12 -18.44 -9.66
C ASN A 319 -7.80 -17.85 -11.04
N THR A 320 -8.82 -17.76 -11.90
CA THR A 320 -8.68 -17.11 -13.21
C THR A 320 -8.28 -15.65 -13.10
N CYS A 321 -8.90 -14.89 -12.18
CA CYS A 321 -8.52 -13.51 -11.92
C CYS A 321 -7.06 -13.39 -11.48
N TRP A 322 -6.60 -14.22 -10.55
CA TRP A 322 -5.21 -14.20 -10.08
C TRP A 322 -4.21 -14.56 -11.16
N TYR A 323 -4.53 -15.51 -12.06
CA TYR A 323 -3.68 -15.80 -13.24
C TYR A 323 -3.61 -14.61 -14.19
N ILE A 324 -4.72 -13.90 -14.43
CA ILE A 324 -4.73 -12.68 -15.26
C ILE A 324 -3.85 -11.60 -14.62
N PHE A 325 -3.96 -11.39 -13.31
CA PHE A 325 -3.13 -10.42 -12.59
C PHE A 325 -1.65 -10.80 -12.60
N ALA A 326 -1.32 -12.09 -12.48
CA ALA A 326 0.04 -12.59 -12.62
C ALA A 326 0.59 -12.35 -14.03
N GLY A 327 -0.22 -12.59 -15.07
CA GLY A 327 0.13 -12.28 -16.46
C GLY A 327 0.38 -10.80 -16.68
N TYR A 328 -0.47 -9.93 -16.14
CA TYR A 328 -0.26 -8.49 -16.15
C TYR A 328 1.08 -8.10 -15.51
N ALA A 329 1.35 -8.57 -14.29
CA ALA A 329 2.60 -8.27 -13.58
C ALA A 329 3.83 -8.77 -14.34
N LEU A 330 3.73 -9.94 -14.99
CA LEU A 330 4.80 -10.50 -15.81
C LEU A 330 5.09 -9.62 -17.04
N VAL A 331 4.05 -9.18 -17.75
CA VAL A 331 4.20 -8.27 -18.89
C VAL A 331 4.87 -6.97 -18.47
N VAL A 332 4.47 -6.40 -17.34
CA VAL A 332 5.09 -5.18 -16.77
C VAL A 332 6.56 -5.43 -16.44
N ALA A 333 6.90 -6.56 -15.81
CA ALA A 333 8.28 -6.91 -15.45
C ALA A 333 9.17 -7.07 -16.71
N VAL A 334 8.68 -7.76 -17.73
CA VAL A 334 9.40 -7.98 -19.00
C VAL A 334 9.58 -6.65 -19.73
N ALA A 335 8.53 -5.85 -19.84
CA ALA A 335 8.60 -4.53 -20.48
C ALA A 335 9.61 -3.62 -19.77
N PHE A 336 9.60 -3.58 -18.42
CA PHE A 336 10.57 -2.84 -17.65
C PHE A 336 12.02 -3.32 -17.89
N ALA A 337 12.23 -4.63 -17.90
CA ALA A 337 13.56 -5.20 -18.12
C ALA A 337 14.17 -4.76 -19.46
N ILE A 338 13.34 -4.69 -20.51
CA ILE A 338 13.73 -4.33 -21.88
C ILE A 338 13.89 -2.81 -22.03
N MET A 339 12.90 -2.04 -21.57
CA MET A 339 12.79 -0.61 -21.84
C MET A 339 13.61 0.24 -20.85
N PHE A 340 13.66 -0.13 -19.58
CA PHE A 340 14.32 0.66 -18.55
C PHE A 340 15.81 0.32 -18.50
N ARG A 341 16.64 1.18 -19.08
CA ARG A 341 18.10 1.04 -19.09
C ARG A 341 18.71 1.94 -18.02
N TYR A 342 19.21 1.33 -16.95
CA TYR A 342 19.93 1.99 -15.88
C TYR A 342 21.22 1.24 -15.54
N LYS A 343 22.36 1.92 -15.60
CA LYS A 343 23.66 1.34 -15.27
C LYS A 343 23.92 1.65 -13.79
N HIS A 344 24.15 0.63 -13.00
CA HIS A 344 24.53 0.81 -11.61
C HIS A 344 25.99 1.29 -11.57
N GLU A 345 26.20 2.49 -11.05
CA GLU A 345 27.51 2.97 -10.64
C GLU A 345 27.62 2.69 -9.13
N PRO A 346 28.53 1.80 -8.68
CA PRO A 346 28.77 1.63 -7.26
C PRO A 346 29.23 2.99 -6.70
N GLU A 347 28.57 3.51 -5.69
CA GLU A 347 29.06 4.70 -4.99
C GLU A 347 30.46 4.41 -4.49
N ALA A 348 31.43 5.13 -5.01
CA ALA A 348 32.73 5.26 -4.35
C ALA A 348 32.43 5.80 -2.93
N VAL A 349 32.68 4.99 -1.92
CA VAL A 349 32.57 5.40 -0.53
C VAL A 349 33.46 6.62 -0.36
N LYS A 350 32.86 7.82 -0.36
CA LYS A 350 33.61 9.02 0.02
C LYS A 350 33.98 8.83 1.49
N PRO A 351 35.24 8.82 1.84
CA PRO A 351 35.63 8.76 3.24
C PRO A 351 35.04 9.99 3.93
N VAL A 352 34.28 9.74 4.98
CA VAL A 352 33.77 10.79 5.87
C VAL A 352 34.99 11.55 6.39
N LYS A 353 35.14 12.81 5.95
CA LYS A 353 36.10 13.73 6.54
C LYS A 353 35.54 14.28 7.84
#